data_5785548ca71573bd07e0d0c305ee0a3c
#
_entry.id   5785548ca71573bd07e0d0c305ee0a3c
#
_cell.length_a   1.000
_cell.length_b   1.000
_cell.length_c   1.000
_cell.angle_alpha   90.00
_cell.angle_beta   90.00
_cell.angle_gamma   90.00
#
_symmetry.space_group_name_H-M   'P 1'
#
loop_
_entity.id
_entity.type
_entity.pdbx_description
1 polymer ?
#
loop_
_entity_poly.entity_id
_entity_poly.type
_entity_poly.pdbx_seq_one_letter_code
_entity_poly.pdbx_strand_id
1 'polypeptide(L)'
;SEDRYRIGGIDSVRGHYYYNISGPFGTSEQLLYRQYRVITDELGYQQTKTYDSRTTDLSSGELQELKSGGISERVFNLELLFPFSQDENSFVRGLLFLDAGNVNAEPEQYKLLGEEEPGFFDFRKSSGFGVRVITPMGVLRFEYGMKLDKRPHETPDRFEFTVSGLF
;
A
#
# COMPACT_ATOMS: atom_id res chain seq x y z
N SER A 1 14.03 -18.15 2.45
CA SER A 1 13.44 -16.85 2.07
C SER A 1 13.04 -16.16 3.37
N GLU A 2 13.62 -15.03 3.67
CA GLU A 2 13.19 -14.23 4.80
C GLU A 2 11.78 -13.68 4.50
N ASP A 3 10.85 -13.89 5.43
CA ASP A 3 9.52 -13.31 5.35
C ASP A 3 9.66 -11.79 5.55
N ARG A 4 9.23 -11.02 4.53
CA ARG A 4 9.32 -9.57 4.55
C ARG A 4 7.95 -8.93 4.63
N TYR A 5 7.84 -7.92 5.49
CA TYR A 5 6.61 -7.20 5.73
C TYR A 5 6.24 -6.26 4.58
N ARG A 6 4.97 -6.23 4.26
CA ARG A 6 4.34 -5.32 3.32
C ARG A 6 2.92 -5.07 3.77
N ILE A 7 2.52 -3.83 3.86
CA ILE A 7 1.18 -3.45 4.29
C ILE A 7 0.46 -2.60 3.24
N GLY A 8 -0.82 -2.42 3.41
CA GLY A 8 -1.76 -1.73 2.52
C GLY A 8 -2.97 -2.62 2.23
N GLY A 9 -4.07 -2.00 1.86
CA GLY A 9 -5.33 -2.67 1.59
C GLY A 9 -6.25 -2.75 2.80
N ILE A 10 -7.39 -3.40 2.61
CA ILE A 10 -8.54 -3.38 3.51
C ILE A 10 -8.26 -3.92 4.93
N ASP A 11 -7.23 -4.72 5.09
CA ASP A 11 -6.89 -5.36 6.37
C ASP A 11 -5.75 -4.66 7.13
N SER A 12 -5.18 -3.58 6.56
CA SER A 12 -4.09 -2.85 7.21
C SER A 12 -4.23 -1.33 7.08
N VAL A 13 -3.75 -0.71 6.00
CA VAL A 13 -3.89 0.73 5.73
C VAL A 13 -4.76 0.90 4.50
N ARG A 14 -6.05 1.13 4.73
CA ARG A 14 -7.06 1.26 3.67
C ARG A 14 -6.81 2.49 2.80
N GLY A 15 -7.28 2.45 1.57
CA GLY A 15 -6.98 3.51 0.59
C GLY A 15 -5.63 3.34 -0.10
N HIS A 16 -4.74 2.49 0.40
CA HIS A 16 -3.52 2.02 -0.26
C HIS A 16 -3.76 0.66 -0.92
N TYR A 17 -3.10 0.39 -2.04
CA TYR A 17 -3.15 -0.95 -2.64
C TYR A 17 -2.50 -1.98 -1.74
N TYR A 18 -2.88 -3.25 -1.89
CA TYR A 18 -2.26 -4.37 -1.19
C TYR A 18 -0.73 -4.33 -1.37
N TYR A 19 -0.02 -4.43 -0.25
CA TYR A 19 1.44 -4.46 -0.20
C TYR A 19 2.15 -3.22 -0.76
N ASN A 20 1.47 -2.09 -0.87
CA ASN A 20 2.05 -0.88 -1.45
C ASN A 20 2.99 -0.14 -0.49
N ILE A 21 2.82 -0.29 0.80
CA ILE A 21 3.72 0.22 1.82
C ILE A 21 4.71 -0.89 2.17
N SER A 22 5.92 -0.84 1.65
CA SER A 22 6.86 -1.98 1.65
C SER A 22 8.33 -1.60 1.80
N GLY A 23 8.64 -0.45 2.35
CA GLY A 23 10.01 0.05 2.45
C GLY A 23 10.46 0.83 1.20
N PRO A 24 11.76 1.17 1.07
CA PRO A 24 12.26 2.07 0.04
C PRO A 24 12.26 1.46 -1.36
N PHE A 25 12.51 0.16 -1.48
CA PHE A 25 12.45 -0.58 -2.73
C PHE A 25 11.26 -1.51 -2.72
N GLY A 26 10.16 -1.05 -3.26
CA GLY A 26 8.88 -1.71 -3.12
C GLY A 26 8.22 -2.14 -4.41
N THR A 27 6.92 -2.37 -4.32
CA THR A 27 6.07 -2.83 -5.40
C THR A 27 5.87 -1.79 -6.50
N SER A 28 5.24 -2.21 -7.59
CA SER A 28 5.04 -1.43 -8.82
C SER A 28 4.34 -0.07 -8.64
N GLU A 29 3.65 0.18 -7.55
CA GLU A 29 3.03 1.48 -7.28
C GLU A 29 3.97 2.51 -6.62
N GLN A 30 5.08 2.08 -6.09
CA GLN A 30 6.13 3.01 -5.72
C GLN A 30 6.88 3.54 -6.96
N LEU A 31 6.13 3.72 -8.02
CA LEU A 31 6.51 4.34 -9.28
C LEU A 31 6.98 5.79 -9.15
N LEU A 32 7.00 6.34 -7.94
CA LEU A 32 7.57 7.65 -7.65
C LEU A 32 8.93 7.86 -8.28
N TYR A 33 9.68 6.80 -8.32
CA TYR A 33 11.06 6.80 -8.80
C TYR A 33 11.21 6.12 -10.16
N ARG A 34 10.15 5.55 -10.70
CA ARG A 34 10.16 4.98 -12.04
C ARG A 34 9.91 6.08 -13.06
N GLN A 35 10.84 6.20 -13.96
CA GLN A 35 10.69 7.06 -15.13
C GLN A 35 10.29 6.23 -16.34
N TYR A 36 9.42 6.79 -17.16
CA TYR A 36 9.05 6.20 -18.43
C TYR A 36 9.93 6.80 -19.52
N ARG A 37 10.70 5.97 -20.21
CA ARG A 37 11.47 6.39 -21.37
C ARG A 37 10.91 5.72 -22.61
N VAL A 38 10.56 6.51 -23.60
CA VAL A 38 10.25 6.02 -24.94
C VAL A 38 11.57 5.74 -25.64
N ILE A 39 11.79 4.47 -25.98
CA ILE A 39 12.95 4.04 -26.74
C ILE A 39 12.46 3.65 -28.12
N THR A 40 13.06 4.25 -29.16
CA THR A 40 12.82 3.84 -30.54
C THR A 40 13.86 2.78 -30.89
N ASP A 41 13.39 1.60 -31.30
CA ASP A 41 14.26 0.54 -31.76
C ASP A 41 14.85 0.83 -33.15
N GLU A 42 15.78 -0.01 -33.61
CA GLU A 42 16.44 0.13 -34.91
C GLU A 42 15.47 0.05 -36.11
N LEU A 43 14.25 -0.47 -35.88
CA LEU A 43 13.18 -0.57 -36.88
C LEU A 43 12.19 0.60 -36.80
N GLY A 44 12.41 1.55 -35.89
CA GLY A 44 11.57 2.72 -35.72
C GLY A 44 10.33 2.51 -34.84
N TYR A 45 10.16 1.34 -34.22
CA TYR A 45 9.08 1.10 -33.27
C TYR A 45 9.37 1.75 -31.93
N GLN A 46 8.39 2.47 -31.40
CA GLN A 46 8.48 3.09 -30.08
C GLN A 46 8.06 2.09 -28.99
N GLN A 47 8.96 1.85 -28.05
CA GLN A 47 8.69 1.06 -26.85
C GLN A 47 8.84 1.93 -25.61
N THR A 48 7.86 1.87 -24.71
CA THR A 48 7.98 2.53 -23.43
C THR A 48 8.63 1.58 -22.43
N LYS A 49 9.84 1.89 -22.00
CA LYS A 49 10.52 1.17 -20.91
C LYS A 49 10.38 1.96 -19.63
N THR A 50 10.12 1.24 -18.56
CA THR A 50 10.09 1.76 -17.20
C THR A 50 11.39 1.42 -16.52
N TYR A 51 12.04 2.39 -15.89
CA TYR A 51 13.22 2.18 -15.07
C TYR A 51 13.12 2.99 -13.78
N ASP A 52 13.72 2.48 -12.73
CA ASP A 52 13.84 3.20 -11.46
C ASP A 52 15.10 4.06 -11.52
N SER A 53 14.94 5.38 -11.52
CA SER A 53 16.06 6.31 -11.63
C SER A 53 17.06 6.20 -10.48
N ARG A 54 16.63 5.71 -9.32
CA ARG A 54 17.52 5.50 -8.17
C ARG A 54 18.51 4.37 -8.36
N THR A 55 18.18 3.42 -9.24
CA THR A 55 19.02 2.24 -9.48
C THR A 55 19.97 2.41 -10.66
N THR A 56 19.95 3.56 -11.34
CA THR A 56 20.71 3.78 -12.57
C THR A 56 22.22 3.71 -12.33
N ASP A 57 22.67 4.19 -11.17
CA ASP A 57 24.08 4.27 -10.81
C ASP A 57 24.57 3.07 -9.97
N LEU A 58 23.68 2.11 -9.68
CA LEU A 58 24.03 0.94 -8.91
C LEU A 58 24.73 -0.12 -9.76
N SER A 59 25.75 -0.72 -9.20
CA SER A 59 26.41 -1.90 -9.77
C SER A 59 25.51 -3.14 -9.75
N SER A 60 25.84 -4.14 -10.56
CA SER A 60 25.07 -5.40 -10.58
C SER A 60 25.03 -6.12 -9.22
N GLY A 61 26.08 -5.96 -8.39
CA GLY A 61 26.11 -6.50 -7.03
C GLY A 61 25.13 -5.77 -6.10
N GLU A 62 25.15 -4.45 -6.11
CA GLU A 62 24.24 -3.62 -5.31
C GLU A 62 22.77 -3.82 -5.71
N LEU A 63 22.50 -4.01 -7.01
CA LEU A 63 21.14 -4.32 -7.48
C LEU A 63 20.61 -5.66 -6.93
N GLN A 64 21.50 -6.65 -6.71
CA GLN A 64 21.11 -7.93 -6.12
C GLN A 64 20.85 -7.83 -4.62
N GLU A 65 21.37 -6.82 -3.95
CA GLU A 65 21.14 -6.57 -2.52
C GLU A 65 19.78 -5.88 -2.27
N LEU A 66 19.17 -5.28 -3.29
CA LEU A 66 17.88 -4.61 -3.15
C LEU A 66 16.75 -5.64 -2.93
N LYS A 67 16.05 -5.46 -1.83
CA LYS A 67 14.96 -6.36 -1.42
C LYS A 67 13.65 -5.59 -1.29
N SER A 68 12.58 -6.16 -1.82
CA SER A 68 11.23 -5.62 -1.66
C SER A 68 10.61 -6.09 -0.34
N GLY A 69 10.03 -5.16 0.41
CA GLY A 69 9.50 -5.40 1.75
C GLY A 69 10.48 -5.00 2.84
N GLY A 70 9.98 -4.93 4.06
CA GLY A 70 10.76 -4.50 5.23
C GLY A 70 10.93 -5.59 6.27
N ILE A 71 11.73 -5.29 7.26
CA ILE A 71 12.01 -6.16 8.42
C ILE A 71 11.09 -5.88 9.61
N SER A 72 10.39 -4.75 9.60
CA SER A 72 9.41 -4.40 10.63
C SER A 72 8.23 -3.66 10.04
N GLU A 73 7.07 -3.87 10.64
CA GLU A 73 5.84 -3.14 10.30
C GLU A 73 5.20 -2.57 11.55
N ARG A 74 4.48 -1.46 11.37
CA ARG A 74 3.66 -0.82 12.40
C ARG A 74 2.38 -0.38 11.75
N VAL A 75 1.25 -0.81 12.32
CA VAL A 75 -0.08 -0.46 11.83
C VAL A 75 -0.94 0.01 12.99
N PHE A 76 -1.62 1.13 12.80
CA PHE A 76 -2.59 1.69 13.72
C PHE A 76 -3.90 1.89 12.97
N ASN A 77 -4.98 1.31 13.50
CA ASN A 77 -6.31 1.45 12.95
C ASN A 77 -7.22 2.01 14.05
N LEU A 78 -7.93 3.08 13.74
CA LEU A 78 -8.98 3.65 14.56
C LEU A 78 -10.29 3.59 13.78
N GLU A 79 -11.30 2.93 14.35
CA GLU A 79 -12.61 2.78 13.74
C GLU A 79 -13.71 3.28 14.66
N LEU A 80 -14.63 4.06 14.11
CA LEU A 80 -15.89 4.41 14.72
C LEU A 80 -17.01 3.68 13.99
N LEU A 81 -17.67 2.75 14.67
CA LEU A 81 -18.76 1.94 14.15
C LEU A 81 -20.09 2.46 14.69
N PHE A 82 -21.09 2.56 13.82
CA PHE A 82 -22.43 2.97 14.19
C PHE A 82 -23.48 2.10 13.46
N PRO A 83 -24.53 1.67 14.17
CA PRO A 83 -25.56 0.81 13.55
C PRO A 83 -26.49 1.66 12.66
N PHE A 84 -26.74 1.17 11.43
CA PHE A 84 -27.79 1.70 10.57
C PHE A 84 -29.08 0.91 10.69
N SER A 85 -28.99 -0.42 10.76
CA SER A 85 -30.13 -1.32 10.92
C SER A 85 -29.74 -2.55 11.72
N GLN A 86 -30.72 -3.08 12.46
CA GLN A 86 -30.59 -4.28 13.29
C GLN A 86 -31.82 -5.14 13.07
N ASP A 87 -31.85 -5.84 11.95
CA ASP A 87 -32.91 -6.82 11.67
C ASP A 87 -32.48 -8.21 12.17
N GLU A 88 -33.46 -9.12 12.37
CA GLU A 88 -33.18 -10.46 12.91
C GLU A 88 -32.17 -11.26 12.11
N ASN A 89 -32.04 -11.02 10.81
CA ASN A 89 -31.16 -11.77 9.91
C ASN A 89 -30.01 -10.97 9.29
N SER A 90 -29.97 -9.65 9.53
CA SER A 90 -28.88 -8.82 8.98
C SER A 90 -28.59 -7.62 9.85
N PHE A 91 -27.31 -7.36 9.99
CA PHE A 91 -26.81 -6.19 10.69
C PHE A 91 -26.10 -5.29 9.70
N VAL A 92 -26.56 -4.06 9.55
CA VAL A 92 -25.89 -3.06 8.73
C VAL A 92 -25.22 -2.02 9.63
N ARG A 93 -23.91 -1.91 9.52
CA ARG A 93 -23.11 -0.94 10.27
C ARG A 93 -22.39 0.00 9.33
N GLY A 94 -22.47 1.29 9.61
CA GLY A 94 -21.59 2.28 9.06
C GLY A 94 -20.28 2.33 9.85
N LEU A 95 -19.20 2.74 9.19
CA LEU A 95 -17.93 2.98 9.85
C LEU A 95 -17.26 4.22 9.29
N LEU A 96 -16.53 4.91 10.15
CA LEU A 96 -15.51 5.89 9.82
C LEU A 96 -14.17 5.34 10.31
N PHE A 97 -13.10 5.59 9.58
CA PHE A 97 -11.79 5.09 9.99
C PHE A 97 -10.66 6.08 9.76
N LEU A 98 -9.63 5.92 10.55
CA LEU A 98 -8.30 6.53 10.39
C LEU A 98 -7.28 5.40 10.50
N ASP A 99 -6.48 5.23 9.48
CA ASP A 99 -5.41 4.25 9.47
C ASP A 99 -4.05 4.92 9.31
N ALA A 100 -3.05 4.36 9.95
CA ALA A 100 -1.67 4.76 9.79
C ALA A 100 -0.77 3.53 9.79
N GLY A 101 0.21 3.48 8.90
CA GLY A 101 1.12 2.35 8.84
C GLY A 101 2.47 2.70 8.22
N ASN A 102 3.48 1.97 8.63
CA ASN A 102 4.83 2.07 8.13
C ASN A 102 5.48 0.70 8.07
N VAL A 103 6.36 0.52 7.10
CA VAL A 103 7.21 -0.64 6.95
C VAL A 103 8.65 -0.14 6.82
N ASN A 104 9.51 -0.57 7.72
CA ASN A 104 10.92 -0.22 7.71
C ASN A 104 11.74 -1.39 7.18
N ALA A 105 12.64 -1.09 6.25
CA ALA A 105 13.64 -2.01 5.74
C ALA A 105 14.96 -1.89 6.52
N GLU A 106 15.95 -2.66 6.11
CA GLU A 106 17.31 -2.52 6.65
C GLU A 106 17.91 -1.15 6.27
N PRO A 107 18.73 -0.54 7.15
CA PRO A 107 19.38 0.75 6.89
C PRO A 107 20.18 0.79 5.59
N GLU A 108 20.78 -0.35 5.21
CA GLU A 108 21.56 -0.49 3.99
C GLU A 108 20.72 -0.25 2.74
N GLN A 109 19.45 -0.65 2.75
CA GLN A 109 18.53 -0.44 1.61
C GLN A 109 18.28 1.05 1.33
N TYR A 110 18.15 1.85 2.39
CA TYR A 110 17.98 3.30 2.27
C TYR A 110 19.26 3.95 1.74
N LYS A 111 20.42 3.54 2.25
CA LYS A 111 21.73 4.04 1.81
C LYS A 111 21.99 3.74 0.34
N LEU A 112 21.72 2.51 -0.10
CA LEU A 112 21.88 2.11 -1.52
C LEU A 112 21.03 2.96 -2.46
N LEU A 113 19.85 3.39 -2.01
CA LEU A 113 18.94 4.22 -2.80
C LEU A 113 19.13 5.73 -2.59
N GLY A 114 20.06 6.14 -1.72
CA GLY A 114 20.29 7.54 -1.39
C GLY A 114 19.13 8.17 -0.62
N GLU A 115 18.38 7.38 0.12
CA GLU A 115 17.24 7.82 0.93
C GLU A 115 17.60 7.84 2.42
N GLU A 116 16.91 8.67 3.18
CA GLU A 116 16.96 8.65 4.64
C GLU A 116 16.01 7.60 5.21
N GLU A 117 16.41 6.99 6.31
CA GLU A 117 15.52 6.08 7.04
C GLU A 117 14.30 6.86 7.56
N PRO A 118 13.08 6.34 7.37
CA PRO A 118 11.90 6.99 7.93
C PRO A 118 11.95 7.00 9.45
N GLY A 119 11.63 8.14 10.04
CA GLY A 119 11.53 8.31 11.48
C GLY A 119 10.46 7.39 12.09
N PHE A 120 10.51 7.25 13.41
CA PHE A 120 9.58 6.38 14.14
C PHE A 120 8.10 6.73 13.86
N PHE A 121 7.79 8.00 13.63
CA PHE A 121 6.43 8.52 13.40
C PHE A 121 6.11 8.82 11.94
N ASP A 122 6.97 8.45 11.00
CA ASP A 122 6.72 8.64 9.57
C ASP A 122 5.77 7.56 9.05
N PHE A 123 4.49 7.73 9.37
CA PHE A 123 3.43 6.83 8.94
C PHE A 123 2.79 7.30 7.63
N ARG A 124 2.51 6.35 6.75
CA ARG A 124 1.54 6.53 5.68
C ARG A 124 0.15 6.53 6.29
N LYS A 125 -0.65 7.54 5.95
CA LYS A 125 -1.94 7.80 6.59
C LYS A 125 -3.08 7.77 5.60
N SER A 126 -4.20 7.25 6.05
CA SER A 126 -5.46 7.32 5.30
C SER A 126 -6.64 7.51 6.23
N SER A 127 -7.72 8.00 5.66
CA SER A 127 -9.02 8.09 6.32
C SER A 127 -10.11 7.65 5.36
N GLY A 128 -11.25 7.29 5.88
CA GLY A 128 -12.35 6.90 5.02
C GLY A 128 -13.60 6.50 5.76
N PHE A 129 -14.49 5.95 5.00
CA PHE A 129 -15.78 5.48 5.49
C PHE A 129 -16.16 4.16 4.80
N GLY A 130 -17.12 3.47 5.37
CA GLY A 130 -17.59 2.24 4.78
C GLY A 130 -18.90 1.74 5.36
N VAL A 131 -19.34 0.63 4.82
CA VAL A 131 -20.51 -0.11 5.28
C VAL A 131 -20.13 -1.58 5.43
N ARG A 132 -20.49 -2.15 6.55
CA ARG A 132 -20.38 -3.59 6.83
C ARG A 132 -21.75 -4.19 6.98
N VAL A 133 -22.05 -5.19 6.15
CA VAL A 133 -23.29 -5.96 6.21
C VAL A 133 -22.98 -7.33 6.75
N ILE A 134 -23.45 -7.61 7.95
CA ILE A 134 -23.28 -8.92 8.61
C ILE A 134 -24.49 -9.77 8.25
N THR A 135 -24.24 -10.87 7.58
CA THR A 135 -25.26 -11.83 7.16
C THR A 135 -24.94 -13.22 7.73
N PRO A 136 -25.90 -14.15 7.76
CA PRO A 136 -25.63 -15.52 8.16
C PRO A 136 -24.56 -16.24 7.31
N MET A 137 -24.33 -15.75 6.10
CA MET A 137 -23.34 -16.32 5.16
C MET A 137 -21.95 -15.66 5.25
N GLY A 138 -21.83 -14.60 6.06
CA GLY A 138 -20.57 -13.88 6.21
C GLY A 138 -20.72 -12.37 6.28
N VAL A 139 -19.59 -11.68 6.34
CA VAL A 139 -19.53 -10.22 6.41
C VAL A 139 -19.12 -9.65 5.05
N LEU A 140 -19.99 -8.81 4.51
CA LEU A 140 -19.68 -8.00 3.33
C LEU A 140 -19.12 -6.65 3.79
N ARG A 141 -17.95 -6.27 3.30
CA ARG A 141 -17.29 -5.01 3.61
C ARG A 141 -17.19 -4.16 2.35
N PHE A 142 -17.68 -2.96 2.42
CA PHE A 142 -17.57 -1.93 1.38
C PHE A 142 -16.90 -0.73 2.02
N GLU A 143 -15.67 -0.46 1.67
CA GLU A 143 -14.88 0.57 2.33
C GLU A 143 -14.23 1.50 1.28
N TYR A 144 -14.28 2.79 1.52
CA TYR A 144 -13.68 3.82 0.68
C TYR A 144 -12.64 4.58 1.47
N GLY A 145 -11.38 4.45 1.07
CA GLY A 145 -10.24 5.05 1.73
C GLY A 145 -9.57 6.13 0.89
N MET A 146 -9.23 7.22 1.54
CA MET A 146 -8.51 8.36 0.97
C MET A 146 -7.14 8.48 1.62
N LYS A 147 -6.09 8.63 0.82
CA LYS A 147 -4.73 8.87 1.31
C LYS A 147 -4.59 10.31 1.78
N LEU A 148 -4.16 10.53 3.01
CA LEU A 148 -3.93 11.86 3.57
C LEU A 148 -2.57 12.45 3.19
N ASP A 149 -1.63 11.58 2.84
CA ASP A 149 -0.26 11.88 2.46
C ASP A 149 0.07 11.36 1.04
N LYS A 150 -0.87 11.54 0.14
CA LYS A 150 -0.74 11.10 -1.25
C LYS A 150 0.55 11.59 -1.89
N ARG A 151 1.29 10.67 -2.48
CA ARG A 151 2.46 10.96 -3.31
C ARG A 151 2.05 11.33 -4.74
N PRO A 152 2.90 12.06 -5.52
CA PRO A 152 2.52 12.61 -6.82
C PRO A 152 1.95 11.61 -7.83
N HIS A 153 2.43 10.36 -7.81
CA HIS A 153 2.03 9.33 -8.78
C HIS A 153 1.04 8.31 -8.21
N GLU A 154 0.58 8.49 -6.99
CA GLU A 154 -0.40 7.61 -6.38
C GLU A 154 -1.83 8.07 -6.69
N THR A 155 -2.75 7.11 -6.76
CA THR A 155 -4.18 7.41 -6.74
C THR A 155 -4.56 8.04 -5.41
N PRO A 156 -5.45 9.06 -5.37
CA PRO A 156 -5.80 9.74 -4.12
C PRO A 156 -6.62 8.85 -3.18
N ASP A 157 -7.35 7.93 -3.73
CA ASP A 157 -8.38 7.16 -3.04
C ASP A 157 -8.49 5.74 -3.61
N ARG A 158 -9.24 4.91 -2.89
CA ARG A 158 -9.56 3.56 -3.32
C ARG A 158 -10.85 3.07 -2.69
N PHE A 159 -11.66 2.43 -3.52
CA PHE A 159 -12.78 1.62 -3.08
C PHE A 159 -12.35 0.15 -2.96
N GLU A 160 -12.72 -0.49 -1.86
CA GLU A 160 -12.42 -1.88 -1.59
C GLU A 160 -13.70 -2.64 -1.21
N PHE A 161 -13.80 -3.84 -1.72
CA PHE A 161 -14.88 -4.77 -1.42
C PHE A 161 -14.29 -6.11 -1.00
N THR A 162 -14.81 -6.64 0.11
CA THR A 162 -14.39 -7.96 0.61
C THR A 162 -15.58 -8.72 1.12
N VAL A 163 -15.53 -10.02 0.97
CA VAL A 163 -16.47 -10.97 1.55
C VAL A 163 -15.66 -11.89 2.47
N SER A 164 -15.92 -11.82 3.76
CA SER A 164 -15.33 -12.76 4.72
C SER A 164 -16.40 -13.75 5.16
N GLY A 165 -16.20 -15.02 4.82
CA GLY A 165 -17.10 -16.10 5.26
C GLY A 165 -16.83 -16.48 6.70
N LEU A 166 -17.88 -16.88 7.41
CA LEU A 166 -17.79 -17.66 8.63
C LEU A 166 -17.69 -19.13 8.18
N PHE A 167 -16.46 -19.62 7.96
CA PHE A 167 -16.19 -21.05 7.78
C PHE A 167 -15.38 -21.53 8.97
#